data_1cedc69be12112a4b2d8731d684e62c5
#
_entry.id   1cedc69be12112a4b2d8731d684e62c5
#
_cell.length_a   1.000
_cell.length_b   1.000
_cell.length_c   1.000
_cell.angle_alpha   90.00
_cell.angle_beta   90.00
_cell.angle_gamma   90.00
#
_symmetry.space_group_name_H-M   'P 1'
#
loop_
_entity.id
_entity.type
_entity.pdbx_description
1 polymer ?
#
loop_
_entity_poly.entity_id
_entity_poly.type
_entity_poly.pdbx_seq_one_letter_code
_entity_poly.pdbx_strand_id
1 'polypeptide(L)'
;YKDKHHYYFFEGKLDFLDTNNEWFHDKTNNILYLVTDNGLNPSTTGRTIKAKTTDYRVTFNGANYITFKGINFFATTIDIQNSDNLNIEECNFYFPSASKRMLGLTNGLGSTNVTSMNASSDNNIIKKCLFENAEGEALVIKGDNNTIENNYFHHIDWSASDLNGLMVTIYCTGNSNTFTKNTIHTTG
;
A
#
# COMPACT_ATOMS: atom_id res chain seq x y z
N TYR A 1 -18.50 10.67 8.50
CA TYR A 1 -17.49 11.71 8.29
C TYR A 1 -18.21 13.05 8.10
N LYS A 2 -18.04 13.98 9.03
CA LYS A 2 -18.55 15.34 8.84
C LYS A 2 -17.41 16.21 8.37
N ASP A 3 -17.17 16.20 7.09
CA ASP A 3 -16.35 17.21 6.46
C ASP A 3 -17.06 18.58 6.53
N LYS A 4 -16.29 19.63 6.70
CA LYS A 4 -16.78 21.03 6.67
C LYS A 4 -17.51 21.38 5.38
N HIS A 5 -17.25 20.65 4.32
CA HIS A 5 -17.74 20.94 2.98
C HIS A 5 -18.81 19.97 2.49
N HIS A 6 -19.14 18.92 3.26
CA HIS A 6 -20.14 17.92 2.91
C HIS A 6 -19.91 17.23 1.55
N TYR A 7 -18.65 17.14 1.11
CA TYR A 7 -18.32 16.39 -0.10
C TYR A 7 -18.44 14.90 0.14
N TYR A 8 -19.03 14.21 -0.81
CA TYR A 8 -19.10 12.75 -0.83
C TYR A 8 -19.05 12.27 -2.28
N PHE A 9 -18.62 11.06 -2.47
CA PHE A 9 -18.65 10.37 -3.76
C PHE A 9 -19.16 8.96 -3.57
N PHE A 10 -19.67 8.39 -4.64
CA PHE A 10 -20.13 7.01 -4.67
C PHE A 10 -19.13 6.16 -5.45
N GLU A 11 -18.95 4.91 -5.01
CA GLU A 11 -18.07 3.95 -5.67
C GLU A 11 -18.63 2.53 -5.56
N GLY A 12 -18.00 1.58 -6.27
CA GLY A 12 -18.32 0.17 -6.16
C GLY A 12 -19.49 -0.31 -7.01
N LYS A 13 -19.96 0.51 -7.97
CA LYS A 13 -20.95 0.14 -8.98
C LYS A 13 -20.57 0.69 -10.34
N LEU A 14 -20.95 -0.03 -11.39
CA LEU A 14 -20.72 0.40 -12.77
C LEU A 14 -21.38 1.76 -13.07
N ASP A 15 -22.57 2.00 -12.54
CA ASP A 15 -23.36 3.21 -12.77
C ASP A 15 -22.72 4.49 -12.18
N PHE A 16 -21.68 4.32 -11.35
CA PHE A 16 -20.95 5.44 -10.73
C PHE A 16 -19.68 5.83 -11.48
N LEU A 17 -19.42 5.19 -12.60
CA LEU A 17 -18.30 5.57 -13.46
C LEU A 17 -18.68 6.79 -14.30
N ASP A 18 -18.39 7.98 -13.84
CA ASP A 18 -18.75 9.25 -14.49
C ASP A 18 -17.54 10.17 -14.78
N THR A 19 -16.37 9.84 -14.24
CA THR A 19 -15.16 10.65 -14.37
C THR A 19 -13.99 9.86 -14.97
N ASN A 20 -13.12 10.54 -15.70
CA ASN A 20 -11.94 9.93 -16.32
C ASN A 20 -11.03 9.26 -15.29
N ASN A 21 -10.50 8.11 -15.65
CA ASN A 21 -9.65 7.22 -14.87
C ASN A 21 -10.36 6.47 -13.73
N GLU A 22 -11.66 6.57 -13.62
CA GLU A 22 -12.44 5.69 -12.76
C GLU A 22 -12.53 4.29 -13.38
N TRP A 23 -12.60 3.29 -12.53
CA TRP A 23 -12.70 1.90 -12.95
C TRP A 23 -13.65 1.10 -12.07
N PHE A 24 -14.21 0.04 -12.65
CA PHE A 24 -15.05 -0.92 -11.94
C PHE A 24 -14.72 -2.34 -12.42
N HIS A 25 -14.53 -3.26 -11.49
CA HIS A 25 -14.33 -4.67 -11.80
C HIS A 25 -15.60 -5.45 -11.50
N ASP A 26 -16.30 -5.86 -12.57
CA ASP A 26 -17.39 -6.81 -12.48
C ASP A 26 -16.82 -8.20 -12.24
N LYS A 27 -16.83 -8.63 -10.99
CA LYS A 27 -16.30 -9.93 -10.57
C LYS A 27 -17.14 -11.09 -11.08
N THR A 28 -18.43 -10.88 -11.37
CA THR A 28 -19.32 -11.91 -11.86
C THR A 28 -19.00 -12.30 -13.29
N ASN A 29 -18.76 -11.30 -14.13
CA ASN A 29 -18.44 -11.47 -15.54
C ASN A 29 -16.94 -11.40 -15.84
N ASN A 30 -16.12 -11.11 -14.82
CA ASN A 30 -14.67 -10.91 -14.92
C ASN A 30 -14.29 -9.83 -15.96
N ILE A 31 -15.02 -8.72 -15.95
CA ILE A 31 -14.80 -7.59 -16.86
C ILE A 31 -14.33 -6.38 -16.08
N LEU A 32 -13.25 -5.76 -16.55
CA LEU A 32 -12.78 -4.48 -16.05
C LEU A 32 -13.32 -3.36 -16.94
N TYR A 33 -14.11 -2.47 -16.37
CA TYR A 33 -14.56 -1.24 -17.00
C TYR A 33 -13.65 -0.09 -16.59
N LEU A 34 -13.30 0.76 -17.52
CA LEU A 34 -12.45 1.93 -17.31
C LEU A 34 -13.01 3.11 -18.10
N VAL A 35 -13.23 4.24 -17.43
CA VAL A 35 -13.52 5.50 -18.10
C VAL A 35 -12.23 6.14 -18.56
N THR A 36 -12.07 6.31 -19.85
CA THR A 36 -10.87 6.90 -20.45
C THR A 36 -11.13 8.30 -20.95
N ASP A 37 -10.07 9.10 -21.07
CA ASP A 37 -10.17 10.44 -21.63
C ASP A 37 -10.83 10.38 -23.02
N ASN A 38 -11.92 11.11 -23.19
CA ASN A 38 -12.68 11.20 -24.44
C ASN A 38 -13.18 9.85 -24.99
N GLY A 39 -13.32 8.81 -24.16
CA GLY A 39 -13.75 7.48 -24.59
C GLY A 39 -12.75 6.76 -25.51
N LEU A 40 -11.51 7.21 -25.57
CA LEU A 40 -10.50 6.62 -26.43
C LEU A 40 -10.00 5.28 -25.88
N ASN A 41 -9.78 4.33 -26.79
CA ASN A 41 -9.16 3.06 -26.42
C ASN A 41 -7.73 3.28 -25.97
N PRO A 42 -7.35 2.86 -24.73
CA PRO A 42 -6.00 3.07 -24.21
C PRO A 42 -4.90 2.51 -25.12
N SER A 43 -5.15 1.39 -25.80
CA SER A 43 -4.16 0.78 -26.69
C SER A 43 -3.84 1.65 -27.92
N THR A 44 -4.75 2.51 -28.33
CA THR A 44 -4.55 3.42 -29.47
C THR A 44 -3.90 4.75 -29.08
N THR A 45 -3.86 5.05 -27.78
CA THR A 45 -3.28 6.31 -27.25
C THR A 45 -1.87 6.13 -26.68
N GLY A 46 -1.29 4.93 -26.78
CA GLY A 46 0.02 4.62 -26.20
C GLY A 46 0.02 4.52 -24.68
N ARG A 47 -1.15 4.49 -24.04
CA ARG A 47 -1.27 4.35 -22.59
C ARG A 47 -1.14 2.89 -22.18
N THR A 48 -0.38 2.66 -21.13
CA THR A 48 -0.26 1.33 -20.52
C THR A 48 -1.13 1.27 -19.27
N ILE A 49 -2.06 0.32 -19.24
CA ILE A 49 -2.84 0.01 -18.05
C ILE A 49 -2.16 -1.14 -17.34
N LYS A 50 -1.92 -0.97 -16.03
CA LYS A 50 -1.35 -2.00 -15.17
C LYS A 50 -2.32 -2.30 -14.04
N ALA A 51 -2.49 -3.56 -13.72
CA ALA A 51 -3.31 -4.03 -12.61
C ALA A 51 -2.49 -4.90 -11.66
N LYS A 52 -2.77 -4.77 -10.37
CA LYS A 52 -2.17 -5.62 -9.34
C LYS A 52 -2.75 -7.03 -9.46
N THR A 53 -1.89 -8.02 -9.62
CA THR A 53 -2.29 -9.43 -9.71
C THR A 53 -1.63 -10.31 -8.65
N THR A 54 -0.69 -9.77 -7.90
CA THR A 54 0.09 -10.52 -6.90
C THR A 54 0.19 -9.68 -5.64
N ASP A 55 -0.15 -10.28 -4.51
CA ASP A 55 -0.16 -9.61 -3.21
C ASP A 55 1.26 -9.28 -2.76
N TYR A 56 2.08 -10.30 -2.56
CA TYR A 56 3.48 -10.15 -2.21
C TYR A 56 4.36 -10.76 -3.28
N ARG A 57 5.39 -10.04 -3.70
CA ARG A 57 6.35 -10.54 -4.67
C ARG A 57 7.50 -11.26 -4.01
N VAL A 58 7.83 -10.84 -2.80
CA VAL A 58 8.88 -11.44 -1.99
C VAL A 58 8.33 -11.68 -0.59
N THR A 59 8.46 -12.90 -0.12
CA THR A 59 8.18 -13.25 1.28
C THR A 59 9.48 -13.77 1.88
N PHE A 60 9.95 -13.10 2.93
CA PHE A 60 10.99 -13.63 3.79
C PHE A 60 10.30 -14.48 4.87
N ASN A 61 10.65 -15.74 4.97
CA ASN A 61 10.10 -16.64 5.98
C ASN A 61 11.24 -17.52 6.56
N GLY A 62 11.63 -17.25 7.79
CA GLY A 62 12.76 -17.88 8.43
C GLY A 62 14.12 -17.45 7.86
N ALA A 63 14.16 -16.33 7.15
CA ALA A 63 15.36 -15.79 6.52
C ALA A 63 16.05 -14.82 7.49
N ASN A 64 17.37 -14.96 7.68
CA ASN A 64 18.13 -14.12 8.60
C ASN A 64 19.41 -13.60 7.93
N TYR A 65 19.85 -12.41 8.35
CA TYR A 65 21.10 -11.79 7.90
C TYR A 65 21.18 -11.55 6.39
N ILE A 66 20.05 -11.15 5.78
CA ILE A 66 19.98 -10.85 4.35
C ILE A 66 19.96 -9.35 4.14
N THR A 67 20.76 -8.85 3.21
CA THR A 67 20.65 -7.50 2.67
C THR A 67 19.90 -7.54 1.33
N PHE A 68 18.80 -6.81 1.26
CA PHE A 68 17.96 -6.67 0.08
C PHE A 68 17.98 -5.20 -0.35
N LYS A 69 18.58 -4.91 -1.50
CA LYS A 69 18.92 -3.54 -1.86
C LYS A 69 18.60 -3.18 -3.30
N GLY A 70 18.12 -1.94 -3.49
CA GLY A 70 18.01 -1.31 -4.81
C GLY A 70 16.91 -1.88 -5.70
N ILE A 71 15.86 -2.47 -5.14
CA ILE A 71 14.77 -3.10 -5.89
C ILE A 71 13.56 -2.15 -5.97
N ASN A 72 12.97 -2.05 -7.14
CA ASN A 72 11.73 -1.32 -7.35
C ASN A 72 10.55 -2.29 -7.43
N PHE A 73 9.56 -2.06 -6.58
CA PHE A 73 8.28 -2.76 -6.57
C PHE A 73 7.20 -1.88 -7.17
N PHE A 74 6.36 -2.43 -8.02
CA PHE A 74 5.21 -1.74 -8.58
C PHE A 74 3.95 -2.58 -8.37
N ALA A 75 2.97 -2.02 -7.67
CA ALA A 75 1.70 -2.65 -7.32
C ALA A 75 1.87 -3.98 -6.56
N THR A 76 2.95 -4.13 -5.82
CA THR A 76 3.25 -5.27 -4.96
C THR A 76 4.26 -4.86 -3.89
N THR A 77 4.52 -5.72 -2.93
CA THR A 77 5.44 -5.42 -1.82
C THR A 77 6.10 -6.68 -1.26
N ILE A 78 6.66 -6.56 -0.08
CA ILE A 78 7.32 -7.63 0.67
C ILE A 78 6.56 -7.95 1.95
N ASP A 79 6.63 -9.22 2.35
CA ASP A 79 6.13 -9.72 3.61
C ASP A 79 7.28 -10.40 4.38
N ILE A 80 7.48 -10.00 5.63
CA ILE A 80 8.58 -10.47 6.48
C ILE A 80 7.97 -11.27 7.62
N GLN A 81 8.23 -12.57 7.62
CA GLN A 81 7.70 -13.52 8.59
C GLN A 81 8.84 -14.32 9.22
N ASN A 82 8.87 -14.40 10.55
CA ASN A 82 9.84 -15.20 11.30
C ASN A 82 11.29 -14.97 10.84
N SER A 83 11.64 -13.71 10.56
CA SER A 83 12.90 -13.35 9.89
C SER A 83 13.54 -12.16 10.58
N ASP A 84 14.79 -12.34 11.00
CA ASP A 84 15.52 -11.37 11.80
C ASP A 84 16.77 -10.86 11.08
N ASN A 85 17.24 -9.69 11.52
CA ASN A 85 18.48 -9.09 11.03
C ASN A 85 18.51 -8.88 9.51
N LEU A 86 17.35 -8.60 8.90
CA LEU A 86 17.26 -8.20 7.51
C LEU A 86 17.64 -6.72 7.35
N ASN A 87 18.29 -6.38 6.26
CA ASN A 87 18.54 -5.00 5.87
C ASN A 87 17.88 -4.72 4.51
N ILE A 88 16.75 -4.01 4.53
CA ILE A 88 16.03 -3.57 3.33
C ILE A 88 16.47 -2.14 3.06
N GLU A 89 17.22 -1.92 2.00
CA GLU A 89 17.88 -0.64 1.73
C GLU A 89 17.67 -0.16 0.29
N GLU A 90 17.43 1.14 0.15
CA GLU A 90 17.33 1.81 -1.16
C GLU A 90 16.30 1.14 -2.11
N CYS A 91 15.21 0.62 -1.54
CA CYS A 91 14.11 0.03 -2.31
C CYS A 91 12.98 1.05 -2.50
N ASN A 92 12.27 0.95 -3.63
CA ASN A 92 11.12 1.79 -3.90
C ASN A 92 9.85 0.94 -4.01
N PHE A 93 8.82 1.34 -3.26
CA PHE A 93 7.54 0.66 -3.22
C PHE A 93 6.47 1.61 -3.76
N TYR A 94 6.04 1.41 -5.00
CA TYR A 94 4.99 2.17 -5.66
C TYR A 94 3.69 1.37 -5.62
N PHE A 95 2.61 1.96 -5.08
CA PHE A 95 1.32 1.32 -4.89
C PHE A 95 1.43 0.00 -4.09
N PRO A 96 2.10 0.00 -2.94
CA PRO A 96 2.40 -1.25 -2.21
C PRO A 96 1.18 -1.89 -1.59
N SER A 97 0.18 -1.10 -1.20
CA SER A 97 -1.04 -1.57 -0.52
C SER A 97 -2.29 -1.03 -1.18
N ALA A 98 -3.42 -1.64 -0.86
CA ALA A 98 -4.74 -1.17 -1.26
C ALA A 98 -5.70 -1.26 -0.07
N SER A 99 -6.62 -0.31 0.07
CA SER A 99 -7.65 -0.41 1.07
C SER A 99 -8.64 -1.53 0.72
N LYS A 100 -9.15 -2.20 1.72
CA LYS A 100 -10.16 -3.24 1.53
C LYS A 100 -11.44 -2.69 0.89
N ARG A 101 -11.78 -1.46 1.20
CA ARG A 101 -12.96 -0.79 0.64
C ARG A 101 -12.82 -0.61 -0.88
N MET A 102 -11.69 -0.14 -1.35
CA MET A 102 -11.44 0.00 -2.79
C MET A 102 -11.55 -1.33 -3.55
N LEU A 103 -11.29 -2.43 -2.85
CA LEU A 103 -11.49 -3.78 -3.39
C LEU A 103 -12.94 -4.28 -3.26
N GLY A 104 -13.86 -3.46 -2.74
CA GLY A 104 -15.25 -3.83 -2.50
C GLY A 104 -15.41 -4.84 -1.35
N LEU A 105 -14.48 -4.88 -0.42
CA LEU A 105 -14.53 -5.71 0.78
C LEU A 105 -15.11 -4.89 1.92
N THR A 106 -16.31 -5.24 2.38
CA THR A 106 -17.04 -4.48 3.41
C THR A 106 -16.80 -4.97 4.83
N ASN A 107 -16.10 -6.09 4.98
CA ASN A 107 -15.85 -6.75 6.26
C ASN A 107 -14.35 -6.67 6.60
N GLY A 108 -14.07 -6.07 7.71
CA GLY A 108 -12.73 -5.96 8.26
C GLY A 108 -12.11 -4.58 8.10
N LEU A 109 -11.16 -4.31 8.96
CA LEU A 109 -10.41 -3.06 9.04
C LEU A 109 -9.06 -3.21 8.31
N GLY A 110 -8.51 -2.08 7.91
CA GLY A 110 -7.15 -1.98 7.41
C GLY A 110 -6.98 -2.27 5.94
N SER A 111 -5.75 -2.15 5.54
CA SER A 111 -5.30 -2.38 4.16
C SER A 111 -5.05 -3.85 3.87
N THR A 112 -4.98 -4.17 2.60
CA THR A 112 -4.47 -5.46 2.13
C THR A 112 -3.07 -5.29 1.54
N ASN A 113 -2.25 -6.32 1.70
CA ASN A 113 -0.96 -6.40 1.01
C ASN A 113 0.01 -5.28 1.40
N VAL A 114 0.03 -4.96 2.67
CA VAL A 114 0.93 -3.96 3.25
C VAL A 114 2.33 -4.55 3.38
N THR A 115 3.36 -3.74 3.21
CA THR A 115 4.71 -4.11 3.64
C THR A 115 4.68 -4.44 5.12
N SER A 116 4.93 -5.68 5.50
CA SER A 116 4.66 -6.14 6.86
C SER A 116 5.81 -6.91 7.48
N MET A 117 5.94 -6.77 8.80
CA MET A 117 6.77 -7.58 9.68
C MET A 117 5.87 -8.21 10.72
N ASN A 118 5.84 -9.55 10.80
CA ASN A 118 5.07 -10.23 11.83
C ASN A 118 5.73 -10.13 13.23
N ALA A 119 5.02 -10.61 14.26
CA ALA A 119 5.48 -10.52 15.65
C ALA A 119 6.75 -11.35 15.99
N SER A 120 7.21 -12.16 15.07
CA SER A 120 8.44 -12.95 15.18
C SER A 120 9.50 -12.49 14.18
N SER A 121 9.52 -11.21 13.85
CA SER A 121 10.46 -10.61 12.89
C SER A 121 11.13 -9.40 13.54
N ASP A 122 12.28 -9.65 14.16
CA ASP A 122 12.97 -8.72 15.04
C ASP A 122 14.30 -8.23 14.46
N ASN A 123 14.77 -7.11 14.99
CA ASN A 123 16.09 -6.56 14.66
C ASN A 123 16.29 -6.26 13.15
N ASN A 124 15.21 -6.02 12.42
CA ASN A 124 15.28 -5.70 11.00
C ASN A 124 15.49 -4.19 10.78
N ILE A 125 16.07 -3.83 9.65
CA ILE A 125 16.32 -2.44 9.27
C ILE A 125 15.65 -2.19 7.92
N ILE A 126 14.80 -1.15 7.86
CA ILE A 126 14.29 -0.57 6.61
C ILE A 126 14.83 0.85 6.52
N LYS A 127 15.67 1.11 5.52
CA LYS A 127 16.30 2.42 5.38
C LYS A 127 16.43 2.92 3.96
N LYS A 128 16.36 4.25 3.81
CA LYS A 128 16.50 4.96 2.52
C LYS A 128 15.52 4.44 1.45
N CYS A 129 14.36 3.97 1.87
CA CYS A 129 13.33 3.45 1.00
C CYS A 129 12.29 4.53 0.70
N LEU A 130 11.65 4.41 -0.45
CA LEU A 130 10.47 5.19 -0.84
C LEU A 130 9.24 4.31 -0.72
N PHE A 131 8.20 4.83 -0.07
CA PHE A 131 6.85 4.29 -0.08
C PHE A 131 5.93 5.35 -0.68
N GLU A 132 5.30 5.04 -1.79
CA GLU A 132 4.51 6.03 -2.52
C GLU A 132 3.20 5.45 -3.05
N ASN A 133 2.12 6.26 -2.92
CA ASN A 133 0.78 5.91 -3.39
C ASN A 133 0.21 4.63 -2.74
N ALA A 134 0.34 4.51 -1.43
CA ALA A 134 -0.33 3.45 -0.68
C ALA A 134 -1.77 3.88 -0.33
N GLU A 135 -2.74 3.06 -0.66
CA GLU A 135 -4.16 3.30 -0.36
C GLU A 135 -4.58 2.93 1.08
N GLY A 136 -3.66 2.50 1.86
CA GLY A 136 -3.77 2.21 3.26
C GLY A 136 -2.41 2.37 3.89
N GLU A 137 -2.12 1.66 4.98
CA GLU A 137 -0.82 1.75 5.62
C GLU A 137 0.30 1.42 4.63
N ALA A 138 1.40 2.16 4.72
CA ALA A 138 2.60 1.85 3.97
C ALA A 138 3.39 0.71 4.61
N LEU A 139 3.36 0.62 5.95
CA LEU A 139 4.19 -0.30 6.71
C LEU A 139 3.48 -0.76 8.00
N VAL A 140 3.48 -2.05 8.25
CA VAL A 140 2.99 -2.67 9.48
C VAL A 140 4.14 -3.40 10.19
N ILE A 141 4.40 -3.06 11.45
CA ILE A 141 5.48 -3.62 12.26
C ILE A 141 4.89 -4.21 13.53
N LYS A 142 5.02 -5.51 13.70
CA LYS A 142 4.58 -6.22 14.91
C LYS A 142 5.73 -6.83 15.70
N GLY A 143 6.90 -6.98 15.09
CA GLY A 143 8.13 -7.44 15.73
C GLY A 143 8.83 -6.35 16.56
N ASP A 144 9.81 -6.73 17.30
CA ASP A 144 10.55 -5.91 18.27
C ASP A 144 11.91 -5.43 17.72
N ASN A 145 12.44 -4.35 18.28
CA ASN A 145 13.80 -3.86 18.01
C ASN A 145 14.10 -3.55 16.53
N ASN A 146 13.10 -3.29 15.71
CA ASN A 146 13.31 -2.93 14.32
C ASN A 146 13.68 -1.45 14.16
N THR A 147 14.42 -1.11 13.12
CA THR A 147 14.84 0.26 12.83
C THR A 147 14.29 0.71 11.47
N ILE A 148 13.55 1.82 11.48
CA ILE A 148 12.97 2.47 10.30
C ILE A 148 13.64 3.83 10.17
N GLU A 149 14.59 3.95 9.24
CA GLU A 149 15.48 5.11 9.18
C GLU A 149 15.56 5.72 7.78
N ASN A 150 15.48 7.06 7.73
CA ASN A 150 15.76 7.83 6.52
C ASN A 150 14.91 7.39 5.31
N ASN A 151 13.64 7.02 5.56
CA ASN A 151 12.69 6.66 4.51
C ASN A 151 11.81 7.87 4.15
N TYR A 152 11.25 7.81 2.95
CA TYR A 152 10.28 8.79 2.47
C TYR A 152 8.94 8.11 2.23
N PHE A 153 7.91 8.57 2.94
CA PHE A 153 6.52 8.12 2.83
C PHE A 153 5.71 9.25 2.20
N HIS A 154 5.12 9.00 1.04
CA HIS A 154 4.43 10.02 0.25
C HIS A 154 3.13 9.50 -0.36
N HIS A 155 2.05 10.31 -0.26
CA HIS A 155 0.71 9.89 -0.67
C HIS A 155 0.29 8.55 -0.05
N ILE A 156 0.28 8.51 1.27
CA ILE A 156 -0.13 7.32 2.04
C ILE A 156 -1.52 7.56 2.59
N ASP A 157 -2.41 6.57 2.38
CA ASP A 157 -3.83 6.63 2.77
C ASP A 157 -4.52 7.93 2.34
N TRP A 158 -4.10 8.46 1.19
CA TRP A 158 -4.46 9.78 0.71
C TRP A 158 -5.96 9.91 0.39
N SER A 159 -6.64 8.82 0.09
CA SER A 159 -8.09 8.79 -0.14
C SER A 159 -8.89 8.73 1.16
N ALA A 160 -8.24 8.62 2.32
CA ALA A 160 -8.87 8.43 3.63
C ALA A 160 -9.92 7.31 3.59
N SER A 161 -9.61 6.23 2.89
CA SER A 161 -10.58 5.19 2.55
C SER A 161 -10.81 4.17 3.64
N ASP A 162 -10.03 4.18 4.69
CA ASP A 162 -10.15 3.24 5.81
C ASP A 162 -11.05 3.81 6.92
N LEU A 163 -12.36 3.71 6.71
CA LEU A 163 -13.38 4.39 7.52
C LEU A 163 -13.52 3.89 8.97
N ASN A 164 -13.00 2.73 9.30
CA ASN A 164 -13.22 2.10 10.62
C ASN A 164 -11.92 1.86 11.40
N GLY A 165 -10.80 2.32 10.90
CA GLY A 165 -9.50 2.18 11.53
C GLY A 165 -8.86 3.53 11.79
N LEU A 166 -7.72 3.50 12.42
CA LEU A 166 -6.82 4.63 12.44
C LEU A 166 -6.22 4.75 11.04
N MET A 167 -6.46 5.88 10.40
CA MET A 167 -5.75 6.25 9.18
C MET A 167 -4.31 6.52 9.56
N VAL A 168 -3.44 5.55 9.35
CA VAL A 168 -2.05 5.63 9.80
C VAL A 168 -1.09 5.25 8.68
N THR A 169 -0.07 6.04 8.53
CA THR A 169 1.00 5.76 7.57
C THR A 169 1.79 4.52 7.95
N ILE A 170 2.09 4.38 9.24
CA ILE A 170 2.83 3.25 9.81
C ILE A 170 2.07 2.74 11.04
N TYR A 171 1.73 1.47 11.03
CA TYR A 171 1.13 0.80 12.18
C TYR A 171 2.20 -0.03 12.90
N CYS A 172 2.44 0.27 14.18
CA CYS A 172 3.45 -0.41 14.97
C CYS A 172 2.87 -0.86 16.32
N THR A 173 2.95 -2.16 16.58
CA THR A 173 2.56 -2.77 17.88
C THR A 173 3.71 -3.47 18.59
N GLY A 174 4.86 -3.62 17.94
CA GLY A 174 6.06 -4.18 18.56
C GLY A 174 6.75 -3.20 19.52
N ASN A 175 7.65 -3.71 20.33
CA ASN A 175 8.38 -2.95 21.35
C ASN A 175 9.76 -2.51 20.85
N SER A 176 10.29 -1.46 21.45
CA SER A 176 11.67 -0.99 21.23
C SER A 176 12.03 -0.71 19.76
N ASN A 177 11.03 -0.46 18.91
CA ASN A 177 11.25 -0.08 17.52
C ASN A 177 11.71 1.38 17.43
N THR A 178 12.65 1.65 16.55
CA THR A 178 13.25 2.99 16.36
C THR A 178 12.80 3.59 15.04
N PHE A 179 12.24 4.80 15.10
CA PHE A 179 11.87 5.60 13.93
C PHE A 179 12.70 6.89 13.92
N THR A 180 13.57 7.04 12.94
CA THR A 180 14.47 8.20 12.89
C THR A 180 14.69 8.72 11.47
N LYS A 181 14.79 10.03 11.33
CA LYS A 181 15.07 10.73 10.06
C LYS A 181 14.10 10.38 8.90
N ASN A 182 12.92 9.87 9.19
CA ASN A 182 11.92 9.62 8.15
C ASN A 182 11.19 10.92 7.79
N THR A 183 10.83 11.04 6.53
CA THR A 183 9.95 12.11 6.04
C THR A 183 8.61 11.51 5.69
N ILE A 184 7.54 12.07 6.26
CA ILE A 184 6.15 11.68 5.98
C ILE A 184 5.46 12.91 5.40
N HIS A 185 4.93 12.79 4.20
CA HIS A 185 4.35 13.90 3.47
C HIS A 185 3.10 13.48 2.71
N THR A 186 2.05 14.31 2.72
CA THR A 186 0.78 14.06 2.04
C THR A 186 0.19 12.70 2.48
N THR A 187 -0.34 12.68 3.67
CA THR A 187 -1.09 11.54 4.22
C THR A 187 -2.55 11.93 4.39
N GLY A 188 -3.45 10.96 4.30
CA GLY A 188 -4.89 11.15 4.53
C GLY A 188 -5.28 11.37 5.98
#